data_ba4a7630588adffe6c8755800c7bafb1
#
_entry.id   ba4a7630588adffe6c8755800c7bafb1
#
_cell.length_a   1.000
_cell.length_b   1.000
_cell.length_c   1.000
_cell.angle_alpha   90.00
_cell.angle_beta   90.00
_cell.angle_gamma   90.00
#
_symmetry.space_group_name_H-M   'P 1'
#
loop_
_entity.id
_entity.type
_entity.pdbx_description
1 polymer ?
#
loop_
_entity_poly.entity_id
_entity_poly.type
_entity_poly.pdbx_seq_one_letter_code
_entity_poly.pdbx_strand_id
1 'polypeptide(L)'
;AYCAETFFGIADITGAYVAGIILCNLRDAEYIAGKMDISSYMLFGPVFFASIGLNITFDGFTIDLLWFSLAFVVVALVGKVIGCGLVSKAFGNSWKDSLRIGVGMMTRGEVALIVANTGLAVGMVEQRYFLAVILLIVVSSISVPILLKLLFKGEKTPGDGEHPDHGVTDEVPAEY
;
A
#
# COMPACT_ATOMS: atom_id res chain seq x y z
N ALA A 1 -16.73 -9.48 1.25
CA ALA A 1 -15.96 -9.36 2.48
C ALA A 1 -16.66 -10.08 3.63
N TYR A 2 -17.65 -9.49 4.30
CA TYR A 2 -18.32 -10.06 5.50
C TYR A 2 -18.77 -11.53 5.36
N CYS A 3 -19.43 -11.89 4.25
CA CYS A 3 -19.85 -13.28 4.01
C CYS A 3 -18.66 -14.24 3.88
N ALA A 4 -17.55 -13.79 3.33
CA ALA A 4 -16.34 -14.60 3.17
C ALA A 4 -15.73 -14.95 4.53
N GLU A 5 -15.69 -13.99 5.43
CA GLU A 5 -15.18 -14.19 6.79
C GLU A 5 -16.14 -15.06 7.63
N THR A 6 -17.44 -14.72 7.65
CA THR A 6 -18.42 -15.34 8.53
C THR A 6 -18.80 -16.76 8.12
N PHE A 7 -18.96 -17.02 6.83
CA PHE A 7 -19.41 -18.34 6.33
C PHE A 7 -18.28 -19.26 5.91
N PHE A 8 -17.18 -18.69 5.39
CA PHE A 8 -16.09 -19.48 4.82
C PHE A 8 -14.80 -19.44 5.67
N GLY A 9 -14.73 -18.60 6.69
CA GLY A 9 -13.54 -18.47 7.56
C GLY A 9 -12.30 -17.96 6.82
N ILE A 10 -12.46 -17.33 5.65
CA ILE A 10 -11.39 -16.73 4.86
C ILE A 10 -11.35 -15.22 5.10
N ALA A 11 -10.17 -14.63 4.96
CA ALA A 11 -10.00 -13.20 5.15
C ALA A 11 -10.98 -12.38 4.28
N ASP A 12 -11.58 -11.35 4.86
CA ASP A 12 -12.55 -10.44 4.25
C ASP A 12 -12.02 -9.80 2.96
N ILE A 13 -10.73 -9.46 2.93
CA ILE A 13 -9.97 -8.96 1.77
C ILE A 13 -10.05 -9.90 0.57
N THR A 14 -9.95 -11.23 0.81
CA THR A 14 -10.05 -12.24 -0.25
C THR A 14 -11.45 -12.25 -0.86
N GLY A 15 -12.47 -12.16 -0.02
CA GLY A 15 -13.85 -12.05 -0.47
C GLY A 15 -14.13 -10.78 -1.27
N ALA A 16 -13.56 -9.65 -0.86
CA ALA A 16 -13.65 -8.40 -1.61
C ALA A 16 -12.95 -8.49 -2.97
N TYR A 17 -11.78 -9.12 -3.04
CA TYR A 17 -11.03 -9.34 -4.27
C TYR A 17 -11.80 -10.20 -5.28
N VAL A 18 -12.39 -11.31 -4.84
CA VAL A 18 -13.23 -12.17 -5.71
C VAL A 18 -14.44 -11.40 -6.24
N ALA A 19 -15.10 -10.61 -5.39
CA ALA A 19 -16.19 -9.75 -5.82
C ALA A 19 -15.74 -8.73 -6.87
N GLY A 20 -14.57 -8.13 -6.71
CA GLY A 20 -13.96 -7.22 -7.67
C GLY A 20 -13.71 -7.87 -9.04
N ILE A 21 -13.19 -9.11 -9.05
CA ILE A 21 -12.99 -9.89 -10.30
C ILE A 21 -14.31 -10.11 -11.02
N ILE A 22 -15.39 -10.43 -10.30
CA ILE A 22 -16.71 -10.63 -10.90
C ILE A 22 -17.22 -9.32 -11.49
N LEU A 23 -17.10 -8.22 -10.75
CA LEU A 23 -17.60 -6.90 -11.18
C LEU A 23 -16.82 -6.34 -12.37
N CYS A 24 -15.51 -6.58 -12.47
CA CYS A 24 -14.71 -6.06 -13.59
C CYS A 24 -15.04 -6.72 -14.95
N ASN A 25 -15.79 -7.83 -14.96
CA ASN A 25 -16.28 -8.46 -16.19
C ASN A 25 -17.64 -7.91 -16.67
N LEU A 26 -18.23 -6.97 -15.92
CA LEU A 26 -19.50 -6.34 -16.32
C LEU A 26 -19.26 -5.17 -17.29
N ARG A 27 -20.27 -4.86 -18.11
CA ARG A 27 -20.20 -3.72 -19.05
C ARG A 27 -20.03 -2.38 -18.34
N ASP A 28 -20.57 -2.27 -17.13
CA ASP A 28 -20.55 -1.04 -16.32
C ASP A 28 -19.40 -1.01 -15.31
N ALA A 29 -18.35 -1.84 -15.52
CA ALA A 29 -17.22 -1.96 -14.58
C ALA A 29 -16.55 -0.61 -14.27
N GLU A 30 -16.36 0.22 -15.29
CA GLU A 30 -15.72 1.54 -15.16
C GLU A 30 -16.56 2.51 -14.32
N TYR A 31 -17.86 2.52 -14.53
CA TYR A 31 -18.81 3.31 -13.73
C TYR A 31 -18.83 2.85 -12.27
N ILE A 32 -18.86 1.54 -12.03
CA ILE A 32 -18.83 0.94 -10.69
C ILE A 32 -17.51 1.29 -9.99
N ALA A 33 -16.37 1.14 -10.68
CA ALA A 33 -15.05 1.49 -10.15
C ALA A 33 -14.99 2.96 -9.73
N GLY A 34 -15.44 3.90 -10.58
CA GLY A 34 -15.47 5.31 -10.24
C GLY A 34 -16.33 5.63 -9.02
N LYS A 35 -17.47 4.96 -8.84
CA LYS A 35 -18.31 5.12 -7.64
C LYS A 35 -17.63 4.57 -6.39
N MET A 36 -16.97 3.42 -6.50
CA MET A 36 -16.23 2.80 -5.41
C MET A 36 -15.04 3.65 -4.99
N ASP A 37 -14.30 4.24 -5.94
CA ASP A 37 -13.17 5.13 -5.67
C ASP A 37 -13.61 6.35 -4.87
N ILE A 38 -14.69 7.02 -5.29
CA ILE A 38 -15.21 8.18 -4.57
C ILE A 38 -15.58 7.80 -3.13
N SER A 39 -16.31 6.70 -2.93
CA SER A 39 -16.70 6.23 -1.60
C SER A 39 -15.50 5.86 -0.74
N SER A 40 -14.49 5.22 -1.33
CA SER A 40 -13.27 4.83 -0.65
C SER A 40 -12.47 6.04 -0.19
N TYR A 41 -12.25 7.02 -1.05
CA TYR A 41 -11.44 8.21 -0.71
C TYR A 41 -12.18 9.19 0.21
N MET A 42 -13.48 9.38 0.04
CA MET A 42 -14.20 10.40 0.80
C MET A 42 -14.71 9.91 2.16
N LEU A 43 -15.02 8.63 2.30
CA LEU A 43 -15.64 8.10 3.51
C LEU A 43 -14.76 7.04 4.18
N PHE A 44 -14.50 5.92 3.50
CA PHE A 44 -13.86 4.77 4.15
C PHE A 44 -12.40 5.01 4.48
N GLY A 45 -11.63 5.68 3.62
CA GLY A 45 -10.23 5.99 3.85
C GLY A 45 -10.01 6.86 5.09
N PRO A 46 -10.64 8.05 5.18
CA PRO A 46 -10.52 8.91 6.36
C PRO A 46 -10.97 8.25 7.66
N VAL A 47 -12.09 7.50 7.64
CA VAL A 47 -12.59 6.78 8.83
C VAL A 47 -11.62 5.69 9.26
N PHE A 48 -11.05 4.95 8.31
CA PHE A 48 -10.05 3.92 8.59
C PHE A 48 -8.79 4.51 9.26
N PHE A 49 -8.22 5.56 8.66
CA PHE A 49 -7.02 6.18 9.25
C PHE A 49 -7.30 6.87 10.58
N ALA A 50 -8.46 7.48 10.75
CA ALA A 50 -8.87 8.06 12.04
C ALA A 50 -9.02 6.98 13.12
N SER A 51 -9.64 5.84 12.79
CA SER A 51 -9.77 4.71 13.70
C SER A 51 -8.41 4.17 14.15
N ILE A 52 -7.44 4.10 13.24
CA ILE A 52 -6.08 3.69 13.59
C ILE A 52 -5.43 4.73 14.51
N GLY A 53 -5.55 6.02 14.16
CA GLY A 53 -4.97 7.09 14.96
C GLY A 53 -5.47 7.11 16.41
N LEU A 54 -6.75 6.80 16.62
CA LEU A 54 -7.35 6.72 17.95
C LEU A 54 -6.84 5.55 18.80
N ASN A 55 -6.34 4.49 18.16
CA ASN A 55 -5.75 3.34 18.85
C ASN A 55 -4.28 3.55 19.27
N ILE A 56 -3.67 4.68 18.86
CA ILE A 56 -2.30 5.00 19.24
C ILE A 56 -2.31 5.52 20.67
N THR A 57 -1.73 4.76 21.59
CA THR A 57 -1.44 5.20 22.95
C THR A 57 0.06 5.38 23.08
N PHE A 58 0.47 6.50 23.66
CA PHE A 58 1.87 6.80 23.96
C PHE A 58 2.27 6.36 25.36
N ASP A 59 1.36 5.65 26.07
CA ASP A 59 1.61 5.16 27.41
C ASP A 59 2.69 4.07 27.38
N GLY A 60 3.73 4.25 28.21
CA GLY A 60 4.84 3.31 28.29
C GLY A 60 5.95 3.50 27.25
N PHE A 61 6.06 4.71 26.66
CA PHE A 61 7.16 5.04 25.77
C PHE A 61 8.49 5.05 26.53
N THR A 62 9.25 3.96 26.39
CA THR A 62 10.58 3.79 26.99
C THR A 62 11.65 3.88 25.91
N ILE A 63 12.85 4.33 26.29
CA ILE A 63 13.98 4.41 25.36
C ILE A 63 14.33 3.04 24.73
N ASP A 64 14.13 1.97 25.48
CA ASP A 64 14.35 0.60 25.02
C ASP A 64 13.34 0.22 23.91
N LEU A 65 12.08 0.68 24.04
CA LEU A 65 11.06 0.48 23.01
C LEU A 65 11.40 1.24 21.73
N LEU A 66 12.00 2.44 21.84
CA LEU A 66 12.45 3.21 20.69
C LEU A 66 13.56 2.46 19.93
N TRP A 67 14.57 1.93 20.63
CA TRP A 67 15.63 1.14 20.02
C TRP A 67 15.10 -0.13 19.35
N PHE A 68 14.19 -0.83 20.03
CA PHE A 68 13.50 -1.99 19.45
C PHE A 68 12.73 -1.61 18.17
N SER A 69 11.95 -0.53 18.21
CA SER A 69 11.18 -0.07 17.07
C SER A 69 12.06 0.32 15.89
N LEU A 70 13.17 0.99 16.15
CA LEU A 70 14.14 1.37 15.13
C LEU A 70 14.79 0.14 14.49
N ALA A 71 15.24 -0.80 15.30
CA ALA A 71 15.81 -2.06 14.80
C ALA A 71 14.77 -2.86 13.99
N PHE A 72 13.54 -2.94 14.47
CA PHE A 72 12.44 -3.60 13.79
C PHE A 72 12.16 -2.97 12.41
N VAL A 73 12.11 -1.63 12.32
CA VAL A 73 11.94 -0.90 11.07
C VAL A 73 13.07 -1.22 10.10
N VAL A 74 14.32 -1.11 10.54
CA VAL A 74 15.49 -1.36 9.67
C VAL A 74 15.48 -2.79 9.15
N VAL A 75 15.30 -3.78 10.01
CA VAL A 75 15.26 -5.20 9.61
C VAL A 75 14.12 -5.47 8.63
N ALA A 76 12.92 -4.92 8.90
CA ALA A 76 11.75 -5.11 8.04
C ALA A 76 11.93 -4.50 6.64
N LEU A 77 12.55 -3.31 6.55
CA LEU A 77 12.81 -2.63 5.28
C LEU A 77 13.93 -3.33 4.49
N VAL A 78 15.06 -3.59 5.14
CA VAL A 78 16.20 -4.26 4.51
C VAL A 78 15.85 -5.68 4.07
N GLY A 79 15.13 -6.44 4.89
CA GLY A 79 14.67 -7.78 4.56
C GLY A 79 13.81 -7.82 3.29
N LYS A 80 12.94 -6.82 3.09
CA LYS A 80 12.14 -6.69 1.87
C LYS A 80 12.99 -6.36 0.64
N VAL A 81 13.90 -5.40 0.76
CA VAL A 81 14.79 -5.00 -0.34
C VAL A 81 15.66 -6.18 -0.78
N ILE A 82 16.25 -6.90 0.18
CA ILE A 82 17.08 -8.06 -0.11
C ILE A 82 16.22 -9.18 -0.72
N GLY A 83 15.11 -9.55 -0.08
CA GLY A 83 14.26 -10.64 -0.55
C GLY A 83 13.72 -10.41 -1.97
N CYS A 84 13.05 -9.29 -2.19
CA CYS A 84 12.47 -8.97 -3.50
C CYS A 84 13.55 -8.66 -4.55
N GLY A 85 14.64 -8.00 -4.16
CA GLY A 85 15.75 -7.68 -5.05
C GLY A 85 16.50 -8.93 -5.52
N LEU A 86 16.82 -9.88 -4.63
CA LEU A 86 17.48 -11.13 -4.98
C LEU A 86 16.61 -12.02 -5.90
N VAL A 87 15.32 -12.12 -5.57
CA VAL A 87 14.38 -12.87 -6.43
C VAL A 87 14.30 -12.24 -7.81
N SER A 88 14.13 -10.91 -7.89
CA SER A 88 14.14 -10.20 -9.16
C SER A 88 15.43 -10.44 -9.95
N LYS A 89 16.58 -10.46 -9.28
CA LYS A 89 17.88 -10.77 -9.90
C LYS A 89 17.94 -12.20 -10.42
N ALA A 90 17.41 -13.18 -9.69
CA ALA A 90 17.35 -14.57 -10.11
C ALA A 90 16.55 -14.78 -11.39
N PHE A 91 15.54 -13.94 -11.65
CA PHE A 91 14.78 -13.91 -12.90
C PHE A 91 15.47 -13.17 -14.07
N GLY A 92 16.74 -12.79 -13.93
CA GLY A 92 17.55 -12.23 -15.02
C GLY A 92 17.52 -10.72 -15.16
N ASN A 93 16.87 -10.01 -14.23
CA ASN A 93 16.84 -8.55 -14.26
C ASN A 93 18.21 -7.92 -13.96
N SER A 94 18.43 -6.68 -14.42
CA SER A 94 19.61 -5.90 -14.09
C SER A 94 19.70 -5.65 -12.57
N TRP A 95 20.92 -5.50 -12.03
CA TRP A 95 21.10 -5.13 -10.62
C TRP A 95 20.38 -3.82 -10.24
N LYS A 96 20.36 -2.86 -11.17
CA LYS A 96 19.66 -1.57 -10.95
C LYS A 96 18.16 -1.78 -10.85
N ASP A 97 17.58 -2.56 -11.76
CA ASP A 97 16.14 -2.80 -11.79
C ASP A 97 15.71 -3.69 -10.62
N SER A 98 16.52 -4.68 -10.26
CA SER A 98 16.29 -5.51 -9.08
C SER A 98 16.27 -4.69 -7.78
N LEU A 99 17.16 -3.70 -7.66
CA LEU A 99 17.15 -2.79 -6.52
C LEU A 99 15.93 -1.87 -6.51
N ARG A 100 15.52 -1.35 -7.66
CA ARG A 100 14.31 -0.53 -7.82
C ARG A 100 13.06 -1.31 -7.42
N ILE A 101 12.95 -2.55 -7.89
CA ILE A 101 11.85 -3.45 -7.51
C ILE A 101 11.87 -3.72 -6.01
N GLY A 102 13.03 -4.04 -5.43
CA GLY A 102 13.18 -4.27 -4.00
C GLY A 102 12.76 -3.06 -3.16
N VAL A 103 13.18 -1.87 -3.55
CA VAL A 103 12.79 -0.61 -2.87
C VAL A 103 11.31 -0.31 -3.06
N GLY A 104 10.75 -0.49 -4.26
CA GLY A 104 9.32 -0.29 -4.51
C GLY A 104 8.42 -1.19 -3.67
N MET A 105 8.87 -2.43 -3.45
CA MET A 105 8.15 -3.41 -2.62
C MET A 105 8.34 -3.23 -1.11
N MET A 106 9.14 -2.25 -0.68
CA MET A 106 9.46 -1.99 0.72
C MET A 106 8.30 -1.35 1.50
N THR A 107 7.39 -0.67 0.81
CA THR A 107 6.23 -0.02 1.43
C THR A 107 5.40 -1.02 2.23
N ARG A 108 5.02 -0.60 3.44
CA ARG A 108 4.06 -1.28 4.31
C ARG A 108 2.88 -0.35 4.53
N GLY A 109 1.64 -0.88 4.44
CA GLY A 109 0.42 -0.08 4.55
C GLY A 109 -0.65 -0.76 5.40
N GLU A 110 -1.88 -0.68 4.94
CA GLU A 110 -3.09 -1.13 5.61
C GLU A 110 -3.03 -2.60 6.07
N VAL A 111 -2.43 -3.49 5.29
CA VAL A 111 -2.32 -4.92 5.66
C VAL A 111 -1.53 -5.10 6.97
N ALA A 112 -0.44 -4.35 7.15
CA ALA A 112 0.34 -4.41 8.38
C ALA A 112 -0.47 -3.92 9.60
N LEU A 113 -1.32 -2.89 9.39
CA LEU A 113 -2.22 -2.38 10.42
C LEU A 113 -3.32 -3.37 10.77
N ILE A 114 -3.95 -3.99 9.77
CA ILE A 114 -4.99 -5.01 9.97
C ILE A 114 -4.42 -6.18 10.77
N VAL A 115 -3.26 -6.71 10.38
CA VAL A 115 -2.60 -7.81 11.09
C VAL A 115 -2.23 -7.41 12.52
N ALA A 116 -1.70 -6.20 12.73
CA ALA A 116 -1.36 -5.71 14.06
C ALA A 116 -2.59 -5.53 14.95
N ASN A 117 -3.68 -4.96 14.42
CA ASN A 117 -4.95 -4.83 15.13
C ASN A 117 -5.55 -6.19 15.49
N THR A 118 -5.53 -7.14 14.56
CA THR A 118 -6.01 -8.50 14.83
C THR A 118 -5.15 -9.17 15.91
N GLY A 119 -3.82 -9.02 15.83
CA GLY A 119 -2.90 -9.53 16.84
C GLY A 119 -3.13 -8.93 18.22
N LEU A 120 -3.47 -7.64 18.28
CA LEU A 120 -3.84 -6.94 19.50
C LEU A 120 -5.17 -7.46 20.08
N ALA A 121 -6.19 -7.62 19.21
CA ALA A 121 -7.53 -8.09 19.61
C ALA A 121 -7.52 -9.50 20.19
N VAL A 122 -6.66 -10.40 19.68
CA VAL A 122 -6.50 -11.77 20.20
C VAL A 122 -5.44 -11.87 21.30
N GLY A 123 -4.85 -10.76 21.73
CA GLY A 123 -3.86 -10.72 22.83
C GLY A 123 -2.48 -11.28 22.49
N MET A 124 -2.15 -11.49 21.20
CA MET A 124 -0.83 -11.93 20.76
C MET A 124 0.20 -10.80 20.72
N VAL A 125 -0.26 -9.57 20.55
CA VAL A 125 0.59 -8.37 20.50
C VAL A 125 0.18 -7.46 21.66
N GLU A 126 1.16 -7.01 22.44
CA GLU A 126 0.90 -6.03 23.48
C GLU A 126 0.76 -4.62 22.85
N GLN A 127 -0.09 -3.79 23.46
CA GLN A 127 -0.37 -2.43 23.02
C GLN A 127 0.90 -1.59 22.78
N ARG A 128 1.94 -1.76 23.59
CA ARG A 128 3.21 -1.03 23.46
C ARG A 128 3.94 -1.29 22.14
N TYR A 129 3.84 -2.51 21.58
CA TYR A 129 4.50 -2.84 20.31
C TYR A 129 3.73 -2.36 19.09
N PHE A 130 2.47 -2.00 19.25
CA PHE A 130 1.65 -1.44 18.18
C PHE A 130 2.26 -0.16 17.62
N LEU A 131 2.87 0.66 18.49
CA LEU A 131 3.59 1.86 18.08
C LEU A 131 4.75 1.56 17.11
N ALA A 132 5.48 0.45 17.30
CA ALA A 132 6.55 0.03 16.40
C ALA A 132 6.03 -0.27 14.98
N VAL A 133 4.85 -0.87 14.87
CA VAL A 133 4.21 -1.14 13.57
C VAL A 133 3.80 0.15 12.87
N ILE A 134 3.22 1.10 13.61
CA ILE A 134 2.85 2.41 13.06
C ILE A 134 4.08 3.15 12.57
N LEU A 135 5.15 3.16 13.37
CA LEU A 135 6.41 3.80 13.01
C LEU A 135 7.00 3.17 11.74
N LEU A 136 6.95 1.84 11.61
CA LEU A 136 7.33 1.13 10.39
C LEU A 136 6.55 1.63 9.16
N ILE A 137 5.24 1.78 9.27
CA ILE A 137 4.38 2.22 8.17
C ILE A 137 4.71 3.64 7.77
N VAL A 138 4.81 4.55 8.73
CA VAL A 138 5.13 5.97 8.46
C VAL A 138 6.51 6.10 7.83
N VAL A 139 7.53 5.46 8.40
CA VAL A 139 8.89 5.51 7.86
C VAL A 139 8.97 4.91 6.47
N SER A 140 8.33 3.75 6.21
CA SER A 140 8.32 3.14 4.89
C SER A 140 7.62 4.01 3.85
N SER A 141 6.47 4.59 4.20
CA SER A 141 5.68 5.42 3.28
C SER A 141 6.41 6.70 2.86
N ILE A 142 7.23 7.27 3.75
CA ILE A 142 8.03 8.46 3.44
C ILE A 142 9.33 8.07 2.71
N SER A 143 9.99 7.01 3.16
CA SER A 143 11.32 6.63 2.63
C SER A 143 11.26 6.11 1.19
N VAL A 144 10.21 5.35 0.85
CA VAL A 144 10.12 4.68 -0.47
C VAL A 144 10.06 5.68 -1.64
N PRO A 145 9.19 6.70 -1.66
CA PRO A 145 9.18 7.68 -2.74
C PRO A 145 10.51 8.42 -2.87
N ILE A 146 11.15 8.75 -1.75
CA ILE A 146 12.45 9.44 -1.74
C ILE A 146 13.52 8.55 -2.37
N LEU A 147 13.63 7.29 -1.91
CA LEU A 147 14.60 6.33 -2.43
C LEU A 147 14.37 6.01 -3.90
N LEU A 148 13.12 5.83 -4.32
CA LEU A 148 12.79 5.62 -5.74
C LEU A 148 13.19 6.82 -6.58
N LYS A 149 12.87 8.04 -6.14
CA LYS A 149 13.28 9.26 -6.84
C LYS A 149 14.79 9.35 -7.00
N LEU A 150 15.57 8.95 -6.00
CA LEU A 150 17.03 8.92 -6.07
C LEU A 150 17.54 7.84 -7.04
N LEU A 151 16.91 6.65 -7.05
CA LEU A 151 17.29 5.54 -7.92
C LEU A 151 16.95 5.79 -9.42
N PHE A 152 15.92 6.60 -9.68
CA PHE A 152 15.56 7.01 -11.04
C PHE A 152 16.20 8.32 -11.47
N LYS A 153 16.95 9.02 -10.60
CA LYS A 153 17.65 10.25 -10.92
C LYS A 153 18.80 9.97 -11.91
N GLY A 154 18.60 10.33 -13.14
CA GLY A 154 19.59 10.15 -14.23
C GLY A 154 19.11 9.32 -15.40
N GLU A 155 17.94 8.77 -15.33
CA GLU A 155 17.26 8.15 -16.48
C GLU A 155 16.30 9.19 -17.09
N LYS A 156 16.53 9.55 -18.35
CA LYS A 156 15.54 10.33 -19.11
C LYS A 156 14.29 9.47 -19.24
N THR A 157 13.17 9.96 -18.75
CA THR A 157 11.87 9.33 -18.94
C THR A 157 11.64 9.16 -20.44
N PRO A 158 11.37 7.94 -20.96
CA PRO A 158 10.94 7.78 -22.34
C PRO A 158 9.50 8.30 -22.44
N GLY A 159 9.32 9.58 -22.63
CA GLY A 159 8.01 10.22 -22.66
C GLY A 159 8.02 11.74 -22.73
N ASP A 160 9.16 12.38 -22.50
CA ASP A 160 9.25 13.85 -22.61
C ASP A 160 9.42 14.35 -24.06
N GLY A 161 9.18 13.49 -25.06
CA GLY A 161 9.37 13.83 -26.46
C GLY A 161 8.20 13.58 -27.43
N GLU A 162 7.13 12.97 -26.96
CA GLU A 162 5.98 12.67 -27.86
C GLU A 162 4.66 12.81 -27.10
N HIS A 163 4.19 14.04 -26.98
CA HIS A 163 2.76 14.26 -26.95
C HIS A 163 2.29 14.08 -28.41
N PRO A 164 1.56 13.02 -28.75
CA PRO A 164 0.78 13.06 -29.96
C PRO A 164 -0.26 14.15 -29.72
N ASP A 165 -0.13 15.22 -30.50
CA ASP A 165 -1.17 16.22 -30.65
C ASP A 165 -2.41 15.52 -31.20
N HIS A 166 -3.22 14.96 -30.29
CA HIS A 166 -4.57 14.59 -30.59
C HIS A 166 -5.35 15.90 -30.66
N GLY A 167 -5.34 16.47 -31.85
CA GLY A 167 -6.22 17.56 -32.22
C GLY A 167 -7.63 17.21 -31.74
N VAL A 168 -8.00 17.84 -30.64
CA VAL A 168 -9.38 17.93 -30.19
C VAL A 168 -10.05 18.81 -31.25
N THR A 169 -10.60 18.19 -32.27
CA THR A 169 -11.60 18.84 -33.10
C THR A 169 -12.82 19.04 -32.21
N ASP A 170 -13.01 20.27 -31.77
CA ASP A 170 -14.24 20.77 -31.16
C ASP A 170 -15.38 20.68 -32.23
N GLU A 171 -15.90 19.48 -32.43
CA GLU A 171 -17.21 19.30 -33.01
C GLU A 171 -18.16 18.84 -31.89
N VAL A 172 -18.74 19.82 -31.23
CA VAL A 172 -19.95 19.65 -30.42
C VAL A 172 -21.09 19.46 -31.41
N PRO A 173 -21.73 18.28 -31.49
CA PRO A 173 -23.02 18.15 -32.16
C PRO A 173 -24.03 18.84 -31.26
N ALA A 174 -24.49 20.02 -31.67
CA ALA A 174 -25.78 20.52 -31.24
C ALA A 174 -26.85 19.61 -31.85
N GLU A 175 -27.49 18.77 -31.02
CA GLU A 175 -28.93 18.43 -31.24
C GLU A 175 -29.41 17.43 -30.17
N TYR A 176 -30.46 17.90 -29.46
CA TYR A 176 -31.51 17.25 -28.62
C TYR A 176 -31.12 16.72 -27.24
#